data_5af37445b2fbcbddb52acd42f4d2c253
#
_entry.id   5af37445b2fbcbddb52acd42f4d2c253
#
_cell.length_a   1.000
_cell.length_b   1.000
_cell.length_c   1.000
_cell.angle_alpha   90.00
_cell.angle_beta   90.00
_cell.angle_gamma   90.00
#
_symmetry.space_group_name_H-M   'P 1'
#
loop_
_entity.id
_entity.type
_entity.pdbx_description
1 polymer ?
#
loop_
_entity_poly.entity_id
_entity_poly.type
_entity_poly.pdbx_seq_one_letter_code
_entity_poly.pdbx_strand_id
1 'polypeptide(L)'
;MKTREEALSYGLSFPDTYQEAPFHDDNWQLIRVKGSKKAFLWVYEKDGIIQLNVKANPEWRDYWRDAFASVIPGYHQNKEHWNTILLDGTVPDDAVRTMIAESYDIITDSPTKRIYEAVKQIPRGKVATYGQIAALAGEPKMARAVGNALHKNTDPEHIPCYRVVNSKGELAAEFVFGGAGKQADMLEADGIVLENGRVNLKKYGINVEEMLAQRELEKN
;
A
#
# COMPACT_ATOMS: atom_id res chain seq x y z
N MET A 1 -7.02 21.79 -11.66
CA MET A 1 -6.32 21.01 -12.73
C MET A 1 -7.12 21.16 -14.00
N LYS A 2 -6.47 21.67 -15.06
CA LYS A 2 -7.17 21.98 -16.32
C LYS A 2 -6.42 21.51 -17.56
N THR A 3 -5.12 21.25 -17.44
CA THR A 3 -4.29 20.88 -18.57
C THR A 3 -3.70 19.48 -18.43
N ARG A 4 -3.24 18.93 -19.56
CA ARG A 4 -2.51 17.66 -19.64
C ARG A 4 -1.25 17.69 -18.79
N GLU A 5 -0.48 18.77 -18.88
CA GLU A 5 0.79 18.96 -18.20
C GLU A 5 0.63 19.00 -16.68
N GLU A 6 -0.43 19.65 -16.18
CA GLU A 6 -0.76 19.67 -14.75
C GLU A 6 -1.08 18.27 -14.23
N ALA A 7 -1.87 17.49 -15.00
CA ALA A 7 -2.23 16.12 -14.62
C ALA A 7 -1.01 15.19 -14.62
N LEU A 8 -0.18 15.25 -15.65
CA LEU A 8 1.03 14.44 -15.77
C LEU A 8 2.04 14.81 -14.68
N SER A 9 2.27 16.11 -14.45
CA SER A 9 3.17 16.59 -13.39
C SER A 9 2.72 16.12 -12.01
N TYR A 10 1.43 16.17 -11.73
CA TYR A 10 0.89 15.66 -10.47
C TYR A 10 1.05 14.15 -10.34
N GLY A 11 0.76 13.39 -11.39
CA GLY A 11 1.00 11.94 -11.41
C GLY A 11 2.47 11.57 -11.22
N LEU A 12 3.40 12.35 -11.76
CA LEU A 12 4.84 12.16 -11.59
C LEU A 12 5.37 12.58 -10.21
N SER A 13 4.59 13.31 -9.42
CA SER A 13 4.98 13.70 -8.05
C SER A 13 4.87 12.53 -7.04
N PHE A 14 4.20 11.44 -7.39
CA PHE A 14 4.12 10.25 -6.55
C PHE A 14 5.42 9.44 -6.60
N PRO A 15 5.79 8.75 -5.51
CA PRO A 15 6.99 7.91 -5.46
C PRO A 15 7.03 6.82 -6.54
N ASP A 16 8.22 6.55 -7.05
CA ASP A 16 8.48 5.45 -8.00
C ASP A 16 7.61 5.44 -9.25
N THR A 17 7.28 6.62 -9.78
CA THR A 17 6.48 6.75 -10.99
C THR A 17 7.33 7.10 -12.22
N TYR A 18 6.77 6.84 -13.40
CA TYR A 18 7.32 7.24 -14.68
C TYR A 18 6.22 7.41 -15.71
N GLN A 19 6.48 8.25 -16.71
CA GLN A 19 5.59 8.49 -17.83
C GLN A 19 5.92 7.58 -19.01
N GLU A 20 4.90 7.14 -19.74
CA GLU A 20 5.01 6.35 -20.95
C GLU A 20 3.91 6.73 -21.94
N ALA A 21 4.28 6.83 -23.24
CA ALA A 21 3.35 6.89 -24.35
C ALA A 21 3.21 5.47 -24.94
N PRO A 22 2.11 4.75 -24.69
CA PRO A 22 2.01 3.33 -25.04
C PRO A 22 1.67 3.08 -26.50
N PHE A 23 1.23 4.11 -27.23
CA PHE A 23 0.80 4.03 -28.62
C PHE A 23 1.68 4.89 -29.52
N HIS A 24 1.51 4.76 -30.84
CA HIS A 24 2.28 5.55 -31.82
C HIS A 24 1.81 7.01 -31.92
N ASP A 25 0.65 7.33 -31.35
CA ASP A 25 0.17 8.70 -31.22
C ASP A 25 0.57 9.30 -29.86
N ASP A 26 0.85 10.60 -29.83
CA ASP A 26 1.20 11.30 -28.60
C ASP A 26 -0.02 11.65 -27.74
N ASN A 27 -1.22 11.28 -28.17
CA ASN A 27 -2.44 11.64 -27.46
C ASN A 27 -2.55 10.92 -26.10
N TRP A 28 -2.19 9.64 -26.06
CA TRP A 28 -2.31 8.85 -24.86
C TRP A 28 -1.01 8.86 -24.05
N GLN A 29 -1.08 9.38 -22.83
CA GLN A 29 0.03 9.42 -21.89
C GLN A 29 -0.35 8.70 -20.61
N LEU A 30 0.52 7.86 -20.10
CA LEU A 30 0.29 7.06 -18.89
C LEU A 30 1.30 7.40 -17.83
N ILE A 31 0.84 7.43 -16.58
CA ILE A 31 1.74 7.39 -15.42
C ILE A 31 1.64 6.00 -14.79
N ARG A 32 2.80 5.35 -14.72
CA ARG A 32 2.97 3.99 -14.21
C ARG A 32 3.81 3.96 -12.95
N VAL A 33 3.66 2.87 -12.19
CA VAL A 33 4.50 2.59 -11.02
C VAL A 33 5.64 1.65 -11.44
N LYS A 34 6.89 2.03 -11.15
CA LYS A 34 8.09 1.23 -11.39
C LYS A 34 7.94 -0.14 -10.72
N GLY A 35 8.56 -1.17 -11.31
CA GLY A 35 8.50 -2.54 -10.82
C GLY A 35 7.19 -3.28 -11.13
N SER A 36 6.02 -2.69 -10.91
CA SER A 36 4.74 -3.33 -11.22
C SER A 36 4.28 -3.13 -12.68
N LYS A 37 4.80 -2.10 -13.35
CA LYS A 37 4.38 -1.65 -14.69
C LYS A 37 2.88 -1.32 -14.80
N LYS A 38 2.16 -1.23 -13.69
CA LYS A 38 0.73 -0.90 -13.68
C LYS A 38 0.57 0.62 -13.84
N ALA A 39 -0.37 1.05 -14.69
CA ALA A 39 -0.74 2.45 -14.83
C ALA A 39 -1.85 2.79 -13.83
N PHE A 40 -1.73 3.93 -13.15
CA PHE A 40 -2.77 4.45 -12.28
C PHE A 40 -3.44 5.71 -12.83
N LEU A 41 -2.79 6.39 -13.78
CA LEU A 41 -3.32 7.56 -14.44
C LEU A 41 -3.10 7.43 -15.95
N TRP A 42 -4.16 7.62 -16.72
CA TRP A 42 -4.13 7.75 -18.16
C TRP A 42 -4.63 9.16 -18.51
N VAL A 43 -3.90 9.88 -19.35
CA VAL A 43 -4.22 11.24 -19.77
C VAL A 43 -4.32 11.25 -21.29
N TYR A 44 -5.44 11.72 -21.81
CA TYR A 44 -5.69 11.81 -23.25
C TYR A 44 -6.65 12.96 -23.56
N GLU A 45 -6.69 13.37 -24.80
CA GLU A 45 -7.67 14.34 -25.29
C GLU A 45 -8.74 13.63 -26.12
N LYS A 46 -9.98 13.99 -25.89
CA LYS A 46 -11.12 13.53 -26.68
C LYS A 46 -12.16 14.65 -26.78
N ASP A 47 -12.63 14.89 -28.00
CA ASP A 47 -13.63 15.93 -28.29
C ASP A 47 -13.21 17.34 -27.80
N GLY A 48 -11.89 17.65 -27.84
CA GLY A 48 -11.32 18.92 -27.40
C GLY A 48 -11.22 19.09 -25.88
N ILE A 49 -11.47 18.03 -25.10
CA ILE A 49 -11.39 18.03 -23.64
C ILE A 49 -10.32 17.03 -23.18
N ILE A 50 -9.45 17.46 -22.28
CA ILE A 50 -8.51 16.56 -21.61
C ILE A 50 -9.30 15.67 -20.65
N GLN A 51 -9.07 14.38 -20.76
CA GLN A 51 -9.73 13.34 -19.95
C GLN A 51 -8.69 12.53 -19.19
N LEU A 52 -9.04 12.15 -17.97
CA LEU A 52 -8.21 11.33 -17.10
C LEU A 52 -8.93 10.02 -16.79
N ASN A 53 -8.27 8.88 -17.05
CA ASN A 53 -8.75 7.61 -16.47
C ASN A 53 -7.98 7.32 -15.18
N VAL A 54 -8.72 7.10 -14.11
CA VAL A 54 -8.22 6.75 -12.77
C VAL A 54 -8.92 5.51 -12.25
N LYS A 55 -8.19 4.67 -11.50
CA LYS A 55 -8.81 3.54 -10.81
C LYS A 55 -9.63 4.02 -9.61
N ALA A 56 -10.72 3.30 -9.34
CA ALA A 56 -11.55 3.55 -8.17
C ALA A 56 -12.03 2.23 -7.57
N ASN A 57 -12.10 2.17 -6.25
CA ASN A 57 -12.84 1.11 -5.56
C ASN A 57 -14.33 1.24 -5.85
N PRO A 58 -15.10 0.13 -5.91
CA PRO A 58 -16.52 0.18 -6.26
C PRO A 58 -17.35 1.17 -5.42
N GLU A 59 -17.09 1.27 -4.12
CA GLU A 59 -17.79 2.19 -3.21
C GLU A 59 -17.52 3.66 -3.56
N TRP A 60 -16.26 4.06 -3.80
CA TRP A 60 -15.87 5.42 -4.15
C TRP A 60 -16.14 5.75 -5.62
N ARG A 61 -16.13 4.76 -6.51
CA ARG A 61 -16.45 4.92 -7.92
C ARG A 61 -17.82 5.58 -8.12
N ASP A 62 -18.84 5.04 -7.47
CA ASP A 62 -20.21 5.51 -7.62
C ASP A 62 -20.41 6.85 -6.90
N TYR A 63 -19.81 7.03 -5.71
CA TYR A 63 -19.79 8.31 -5.02
C TYR A 63 -19.29 9.45 -5.93
N TRP A 64 -18.15 9.27 -6.61
CA TRP A 64 -17.58 10.30 -7.48
C TRP A 64 -18.45 10.57 -8.70
N ARG A 65 -19.09 9.54 -9.28
CA ARG A 65 -20.03 9.69 -10.40
C ARG A 65 -21.31 10.42 -10.01
N ASP A 66 -21.80 10.19 -8.82
CA ASP A 66 -23.00 10.84 -8.30
C ASP A 66 -22.70 12.29 -7.89
N ALA A 67 -21.50 12.56 -7.37
CA ALA A 67 -21.08 13.89 -6.96
C ALA A 67 -20.82 14.85 -8.14
N PHE A 68 -20.32 14.34 -9.27
CA PHE A 68 -19.89 15.17 -10.40
C PHE A 68 -20.31 14.58 -11.74
N ALA A 69 -21.09 15.32 -12.53
CA ALA A 69 -21.54 14.91 -13.87
C ALA A 69 -20.37 14.65 -14.85
N SER A 70 -19.24 15.33 -14.64
CA SER A 70 -18.00 15.17 -15.44
C SER A 70 -17.10 14.03 -14.95
N VAL A 71 -17.56 13.19 -14.00
CA VAL A 71 -16.96 11.92 -13.64
C VAL A 71 -17.85 10.80 -14.18
N ILE A 72 -17.37 10.11 -15.20
CA ILE A 72 -18.14 9.12 -15.97
C ILE A 72 -17.49 7.74 -15.93
N PRO A 73 -18.17 6.65 -16.33
CA PRO A 73 -17.56 5.33 -16.45
C PRO A 73 -16.31 5.32 -17.34
N GLY A 74 -15.27 4.59 -16.92
CA GLY A 74 -13.96 4.56 -17.55
C GLY A 74 -14.00 4.30 -19.06
N TYR A 75 -13.52 5.25 -19.86
CA TYR A 75 -13.44 5.13 -21.31
C TYR A 75 -12.32 4.16 -21.70
N HIS A 76 -12.63 3.16 -22.53
CA HIS A 76 -11.73 2.05 -22.88
C HIS A 76 -11.14 1.27 -21.67
N GLN A 77 -11.77 1.36 -20.50
CA GLN A 77 -11.38 0.66 -19.28
C GLN A 77 -12.54 -0.19 -18.72
N ASN A 78 -12.22 -1.08 -17.77
CA ASN A 78 -13.26 -1.78 -17.03
C ASN A 78 -14.04 -0.77 -16.15
N LYS A 79 -15.33 -0.62 -16.47
CA LYS A 79 -16.23 0.37 -15.87
C LYS A 79 -16.54 0.13 -14.38
N GLU A 80 -16.24 -1.08 -13.88
CA GLU A 80 -16.39 -1.42 -12.47
C GLU A 80 -15.24 -0.91 -11.60
N HIS A 81 -14.08 -0.66 -12.22
CA HIS A 81 -12.84 -0.30 -11.50
C HIS A 81 -12.19 0.98 -12.00
N TRP A 82 -12.82 1.70 -12.94
CA TRP A 82 -12.25 2.90 -13.53
C TRP A 82 -13.29 4.00 -13.74
N ASN A 83 -12.91 5.22 -13.40
CA ASN A 83 -13.60 6.45 -13.75
C ASN A 83 -12.82 7.21 -14.81
N THR A 84 -13.55 7.95 -15.64
CA THR A 84 -13.01 9.00 -16.50
C THR A 84 -13.44 10.35 -15.93
N ILE A 85 -12.49 11.25 -15.74
CA ILE A 85 -12.70 12.63 -15.30
C ILE A 85 -12.52 13.53 -16.52
N LEU A 86 -13.52 14.33 -16.83
CA LEU A 86 -13.45 15.37 -17.88
C LEU A 86 -12.88 16.64 -17.23
N LEU A 87 -11.76 17.15 -17.75
CA LEU A 87 -11.16 18.40 -17.24
C LEU A 87 -11.83 19.63 -17.87
N ASP A 88 -13.14 19.71 -17.78
CA ASP A 88 -13.97 20.81 -18.27
C ASP A 88 -14.11 21.99 -17.28
N GLY A 89 -13.48 21.85 -16.11
CA GLY A 89 -13.50 22.86 -15.05
C GLY A 89 -14.67 22.74 -14.06
N THR A 90 -15.54 21.75 -14.21
CA THR A 90 -16.68 21.52 -13.30
C THR A 90 -16.33 20.72 -12.05
N VAL A 91 -15.31 19.84 -12.14
CA VAL A 91 -14.80 19.09 -11.01
C VAL A 91 -13.73 19.93 -10.28
N PRO A 92 -13.86 20.17 -8.96
CA PRO A 92 -12.86 20.90 -8.18
C PRO A 92 -11.47 20.26 -8.25
N ASP A 93 -10.41 21.07 -8.21
CA ASP A 93 -9.01 20.62 -8.31
C ASP A 93 -8.63 19.60 -7.24
N ASP A 94 -9.08 19.83 -6.00
CA ASP A 94 -8.83 18.94 -4.88
C ASP A 94 -9.50 17.57 -5.07
N ALA A 95 -10.74 17.54 -5.60
CA ALA A 95 -11.42 16.29 -5.92
C ALA A 95 -10.68 15.51 -7.03
N VAL A 96 -10.20 16.19 -8.08
CA VAL A 96 -9.39 15.55 -9.14
C VAL A 96 -8.10 14.96 -8.56
N ARG A 97 -7.39 15.72 -7.71
CA ARG A 97 -6.17 15.26 -7.04
C ARG A 97 -6.43 14.07 -6.14
N THR A 98 -7.52 14.10 -5.38
CA THR A 98 -7.93 12.99 -4.51
C THR A 98 -8.16 11.72 -5.33
N MET A 99 -8.92 11.77 -6.41
CA MET A 99 -9.17 10.60 -7.28
C MET A 99 -7.88 10.04 -7.91
N ILE A 100 -6.92 10.89 -8.28
CA ILE A 100 -5.61 10.44 -8.79
C ILE A 100 -4.81 9.76 -7.67
N ALA A 101 -4.79 10.33 -6.45
CA ALA A 101 -4.10 9.75 -5.30
C ALA A 101 -4.71 8.39 -4.90
N GLU A 102 -6.03 8.29 -4.83
CA GLU A 102 -6.74 7.02 -4.60
C GLU A 102 -6.36 5.97 -5.65
N SER A 103 -6.29 6.37 -6.92
CA SER A 103 -5.86 5.46 -8.00
C SER A 103 -4.43 4.96 -7.82
N TYR A 104 -3.51 5.82 -7.41
CA TYR A 104 -2.15 5.44 -7.07
C TYR A 104 -2.10 4.46 -5.90
N ASP A 105 -2.85 4.73 -4.84
CA ASP A 105 -2.92 3.87 -3.66
C ASP A 105 -3.47 2.47 -4.00
N ILE A 106 -4.52 2.38 -4.80
CA ILE A 106 -5.07 1.08 -5.28
C ILE A 106 -4.02 0.28 -6.05
N ILE A 107 -3.20 0.93 -6.88
CA ILE A 107 -2.18 0.25 -7.69
C ILE A 107 -0.97 -0.17 -6.84
N THR A 108 -0.62 0.62 -5.84
CA THR A 108 0.54 0.39 -4.96
C THR A 108 0.20 -0.42 -3.73
N ASP A 109 -1.09 -0.60 -3.40
CA ASP A 109 -1.51 -1.48 -2.31
C ASP A 109 -1.22 -2.94 -2.68
N SER A 110 -0.11 -3.45 -2.14
CA SER A 110 0.29 -4.84 -2.30
C SER A 110 0.27 -5.54 -0.94
N PRO A 111 0.02 -6.87 -0.90
CA PRO A 111 0.13 -7.63 0.33
C PRO A 111 1.47 -7.40 1.04
N THR A 112 2.57 -7.29 0.29
CA THR A 112 3.90 -7.02 0.86
C THR A 112 3.97 -5.64 1.52
N LYS A 113 3.43 -4.59 0.89
CA LYS A 113 3.36 -3.25 1.49
C LYS A 113 2.55 -3.28 2.79
N ARG A 114 1.35 -3.88 2.78
CA ARG A 114 0.52 -3.99 4.00
C ARG A 114 1.21 -4.77 5.12
N ILE A 115 1.93 -5.84 4.77
CA ILE A 115 2.73 -6.60 5.73
C ILE A 115 3.82 -5.73 6.35
N TYR A 116 4.59 -5.00 5.54
CA TYR A 116 5.65 -4.12 6.04
C TYR A 116 5.10 -3.01 6.92
N GLU A 117 4.00 -2.37 6.53
CA GLU A 117 3.34 -1.35 7.37
C GLU A 117 2.82 -1.94 8.69
N ALA A 118 2.33 -3.17 8.71
CA ALA A 118 1.96 -3.86 9.94
C ALA A 118 3.18 -4.15 10.84
N VAL A 119 4.31 -4.56 10.25
CA VAL A 119 5.55 -4.83 11.00
C VAL A 119 6.14 -3.57 11.61
N LYS A 120 6.13 -2.44 10.90
CA LYS A 120 6.59 -1.15 11.41
C LYS A 120 5.86 -0.69 12.68
N GLN A 121 4.63 -1.13 12.86
CA GLN A 121 3.82 -0.76 14.02
C GLN A 121 4.12 -1.59 15.28
N ILE A 122 4.95 -2.63 15.20
CA ILE A 122 5.34 -3.40 16.38
C ILE A 122 6.22 -2.52 17.28
N PRO A 123 5.79 -2.16 18.50
CA PRO A 123 6.58 -1.29 19.36
C PRO A 123 7.89 -1.96 19.80
N ARG A 124 8.87 -1.15 20.15
CA ARG A 124 10.08 -1.64 20.82
C ARG A 124 9.72 -2.40 22.10
N GLY A 125 10.38 -3.52 22.36
CA GLY A 125 10.08 -4.38 23.51
C GLY A 125 8.84 -5.27 23.34
N LYS A 126 8.26 -5.30 22.13
CA LYS A 126 7.13 -6.18 21.77
C LYS A 126 7.45 -7.03 20.54
N VAL A 127 6.72 -8.13 20.43
CA VAL A 127 6.78 -9.05 19.28
C VAL A 127 5.38 -9.34 18.75
N ALA A 128 5.32 -9.72 17.48
CA ALA A 128 4.12 -10.25 16.85
C ALA A 128 4.37 -11.65 16.30
N THR A 129 3.33 -12.44 16.17
CA THR A 129 3.41 -13.68 15.40
C THR A 129 3.09 -13.44 13.93
N TYR A 130 3.52 -14.34 13.03
CA TYR A 130 3.18 -14.26 11.60
C TYR A 130 1.66 -14.14 11.37
N GLY A 131 0.85 -14.83 12.19
CA GLY A 131 -0.63 -14.74 12.11
C GLY A 131 -1.16 -13.38 12.55
N GLN A 132 -0.57 -12.77 13.57
CA GLN A 132 -0.94 -11.43 14.04
C GLN A 132 -0.61 -10.37 12.98
N ILE A 133 0.55 -10.47 12.34
CA ILE A 133 0.90 -9.57 11.22
C ILE A 133 -0.04 -9.78 10.04
N ALA A 134 -0.41 -11.02 9.71
CA ALA A 134 -1.40 -11.29 8.66
C ALA A 134 -2.76 -10.63 8.96
N ALA A 135 -3.23 -10.71 10.21
CA ALA A 135 -4.47 -10.05 10.64
C ALA A 135 -4.36 -8.52 10.55
N LEU A 136 -3.26 -7.93 11.04
CA LEU A 136 -3.01 -6.48 10.94
C LEU A 136 -2.87 -6.00 9.49
N ALA A 137 -2.41 -6.87 8.58
CA ALA A 137 -2.33 -6.58 7.15
C ALA A 137 -3.68 -6.78 6.42
N GLY A 138 -4.76 -7.07 7.16
CA GLY A 138 -6.13 -7.19 6.65
C GLY A 138 -6.49 -8.56 6.05
N GLU A 139 -5.60 -9.57 6.13
CA GLU A 139 -5.83 -10.89 5.54
C GLU A 139 -5.30 -12.01 6.48
N PRO A 140 -6.07 -12.44 7.48
CA PRO A 140 -5.60 -13.39 8.51
C PRO A 140 -5.04 -14.71 7.98
N LYS A 141 -5.46 -15.13 6.78
CA LYS A 141 -5.02 -16.40 6.17
C LYS A 141 -3.65 -16.33 5.51
N MET A 142 -3.02 -15.17 5.43
CA MET A 142 -1.76 -15.02 4.67
C MET A 142 -0.47 -15.09 5.52
N ALA A 143 -0.46 -15.81 6.64
CA ALA A 143 0.75 -15.96 7.49
C ALA A 143 1.99 -16.48 6.72
N ARG A 144 1.80 -17.37 5.71
CA ARG A 144 2.90 -17.82 4.84
C ARG A 144 3.43 -16.68 3.96
N ALA A 145 2.56 -15.82 3.44
CA ALA A 145 2.97 -14.66 2.66
C ALA A 145 3.73 -13.63 3.51
N VAL A 146 3.40 -13.52 4.80
CA VAL A 146 4.18 -12.72 5.77
C VAL A 146 5.62 -13.23 5.82
N GLY A 147 5.82 -14.55 6.03
CA GLY A 147 7.16 -15.15 6.04
C GLY A 147 7.95 -14.86 4.76
N ASN A 148 7.33 -15.04 3.60
CA ASN A 148 7.94 -14.77 2.30
C ASN A 148 8.30 -13.27 2.10
N ALA A 149 7.45 -12.36 2.57
CA ALA A 149 7.72 -10.93 2.51
C ALA A 149 8.90 -10.54 3.40
N LEU A 150 8.92 -11.03 4.65
CA LEU A 150 9.99 -10.73 5.60
C LEU A 150 11.33 -11.32 5.19
N HIS A 151 11.33 -12.47 4.53
CA HIS A 151 12.55 -13.05 3.95
C HIS A 151 13.15 -12.19 2.82
N LYS A 152 12.33 -11.38 2.15
CA LYS A 152 12.75 -10.44 1.09
C LYS A 152 13.01 -9.03 1.60
N ASN A 153 12.87 -8.78 2.89
CA ASN A 153 13.14 -7.48 3.48
C ASN A 153 14.64 -7.15 3.34
N THR A 154 14.94 -5.96 2.83
CA THR A 154 16.32 -5.43 2.68
C THR A 154 16.56 -4.22 3.59
N ASP A 155 15.57 -3.82 4.38
CA ASP A 155 15.60 -2.63 5.23
C ASP A 155 15.20 -2.97 6.67
N PRO A 156 16.08 -3.60 7.45
CA PRO A 156 15.79 -3.99 8.83
C PRO A 156 15.72 -2.82 9.80
N GLU A 157 16.26 -1.66 9.44
CA GLU A 157 16.26 -0.46 10.28
C GLU A 157 14.87 0.15 10.34
N HIS A 158 14.16 0.20 9.21
CA HIS A 158 12.81 0.78 9.14
C HIS A 158 11.70 -0.28 9.22
N ILE A 159 12.00 -1.55 8.87
CA ILE A 159 11.05 -2.66 8.92
C ILE A 159 11.59 -3.69 9.93
N PRO A 160 11.23 -3.61 11.21
CA PRO A 160 11.80 -4.44 12.28
C PRO A 160 11.30 -5.90 12.23
N CYS A 161 11.61 -6.60 11.14
CA CYS A 161 11.17 -7.99 10.90
C CYS A 161 11.68 -8.98 11.97
N TYR A 162 12.75 -8.63 12.71
CA TYR A 162 13.24 -9.42 13.85
C TYR A 162 12.23 -9.49 15.01
N ARG A 163 11.26 -8.58 15.09
CA ARG A 163 10.16 -8.62 16.07
C ARG A 163 9.06 -9.60 15.71
N VAL A 164 9.20 -10.35 14.60
CA VAL A 164 8.20 -11.35 14.18
C VAL A 164 8.70 -12.76 14.48
N VAL A 165 7.90 -13.52 15.20
CA VAL A 165 8.18 -14.88 15.67
C VAL A 165 7.06 -15.83 15.28
N ASN A 166 7.24 -17.14 15.45
CA ASN A 166 6.17 -18.09 15.22
C ASN A 166 5.15 -18.10 16.39
N SER A 167 4.07 -18.87 16.26
CA SER A 167 3.00 -18.98 17.27
C SER A 167 3.45 -19.59 18.60
N LYS A 168 4.66 -20.17 18.68
CA LYS A 168 5.27 -20.71 19.89
C LYS A 168 6.33 -19.78 20.49
N GLY A 169 6.53 -18.60 19.91
CA GLY A 169 7.58 -17.66 20.29
C GLY A 169 8.98 -18.05 19.80
N GLU A 170 9.10 -19.04 18.91
CA GLU A 170 10.39 -19.48 18.36
C GLU A 170 10.88 -18.49 17.30
N LEU A 171 12.20 -18.29 17.28
CA LEU A 171 12.89 -17.43 16.33
C LEU A 171 12.93 -18.08 14.94
N ALA A 172 13.11 -17.28 13.90
CA ALA A 172 13.27 -17.77 12.54
C ALA A 172 14.65 -18.39 12.36
N ALA A 173 14.72 -19.70 12.08
CA ALA A 173 15.99 -20.41 11.86
C ALA A 173 16.80 -19.78 10.72
N GLU A 174 16.11 -19.38 9.65
CA GLU A 174 16.67 -18.72 8.46
C GLU A 174 16.39 -17.21 8.46
N PHE A 175 16.65 -16.54 9.60
CA PHE A 175 16.51 -15.08 9.65
C PHE A 175 17.48 -14.42 8.67
N VAL A 176 16.95 -13.63 7.74
CA VAL A 176 17.67 -13.10 6.57
C VAL A 176 18.92 -12.28 6.89
N PHE A 177 19.01 -11.69 8.09
CA PHE A 177 20.12 -10.86 8.53
C PHE A 177 21.12 -11.57 9.44
N GLY A 178 21.22 -12.89 9.41
CA GLY A 178 22.24 -13.63 10.15
C GLY A 178 21.71 -14.77 11.03
N GLY A 179 20.56 -15.33 10.69
CA GLY A 179 19.96 -16.48 11.39
C GLY A 179 19.39 -16.17 12.77
N ALA A 180 18.96 -17.22 13.46
CA ALA A 180 18.27 -17.11 14.76
C ALA A 180 19.11 -16.40 15.84
N GLY A 181 20.43 -16.58 15.85
CA GLY A 181 21.33 -15.90 16.79
C GLY A 181 21.29 -14.38 16.64
N LYS A 182 21.34 -13.88 15.41
CA LYS A 182 21.26 -12.44 15.15
C LYS A 182 19.88 -11.88 15.51
N GLN A 183 18.81 -12.63 15.26
CA GLN A 183 17.48 -12.25 15.70
C GLN A 183 17.38 -12.15 17.21
N ALA A 184 18.01 -13.08 17.95
CA ALA A 184 18.09 -13.06 19.40
C ALA A 184 18.76 -11.78 19.92
N ASP A 185 19.96 -11.46 19.39
CA ASP A 185 20.70 -10.25 19.77
C ASP A 185 19.87 -8.97 19.60
N MET A 186 19.11 -8.87 18.48
CA MET A 186 18.29 -7.70 18.19
C MET A 186 17.07 -7.60 19.14
N LEU A 187 16.48 -8.75 19.50
CA LEU A 187 15.37 -8.80 20.46
C LEU A 187 15.85 -8.45 21.87
N GLU A 188 17.02 -8.92 22.28
CA GLU A 188 17.63 -8.58 23.57
C GLU A 188 17.98 -7.09 23.66
N ALA A 189 18.46 -6.49 22.57
CA ALA A 189 18.68 -5.04 22.47
C ALA A 189 17.37 -4.23 22.59
N ASP A 190 16.24 -4.81 22.24
CA ASP A 190 14.90 -4.24 22.49
C ASP A 190 14.38 -4.47 23.92
N GLY A 191 15.12 -5.19 24.75
CA GLY A 191 14.76 -5.51 26.16
C GLY A 191 13.90 -6.77 26.31
N ILE A 192 13.86 -7.62 25.29
CA ILE A 192 13.10 -8.89 25.29
C ILE A 192 14.02 -10.00 25.82
N VAL A 193 13.63 -10.65 26.92
CA VAL A 193 14.35 -11.79 27.48
C VAL A 193 13.85 -13.07 26.86
N LEU A 194 14.77 -13.87 26.33
CA LEU A 194 14.46 -15.20 25.79
C LEU A 194 14.49 -16.25 26.90
N GLU A 195 13.47 -17.08 26.96
CA GLU A 195 13.34 -18.22 27.87
C GLU A 195 13.52 -19.50 27.05
N ASN A 196 14.60 -20.26 27.28
CA ASN A 196 14.93 -21.46 26.51
C ASN A 196 14.94 -21.22 24.96
N GLY A 197 15.48 -20.07 24.53
CA GLY A 197 15.56 -19.70 23.11
C GLY A 197 14.24 -19.26 22.49
N ARG A 198 13.22 -18.98 23.28
CA ARG A 198 11.88 -18.53 22.84
C ARG A 198 11.47 -17.23 23.51
N VAL A 199 10.62 -16.49 22.83
CA VAL A 199 9.97 -15.28 23.40
C VAL A 199 8.70 -15.68 24.14
N ASN A 200 8.55 -15.17 25.37
CA ASN A 200 7.33 -15.33 26.12
C ASN A 200 6.23 -14.41 25.54
N LEU A 201 5.34 -14.98 24.73
CA LEU A 201 4.27 -14.23 24.03
C LEU A 201 3.25 -13.60 24.95
N LYS A 202 3.03 -14.16 26.17
CA LYS A 202 2.13 -13.55 27.16
C LYS A 202 2.69 -12.24 27.72
N LYS A 203 4.01 -12.12 27.81
CA LYS A 203 4.71 -10.94 28.33
C LYS A 203 5.00 -9.91 27.26
N TYR A 204 5.47 -10.36 26.10
CA TYR A 204 6.01 -9.50 25.05
C TYR A 204 5.13 -9.44 23.79
N GLY A 205 4.10 -10.25 23.64
CA GLY A 205 3.19 -10.22 22.49
C GLY A 205 2.41 -8.93 22.38
N ILE A 206 2.12 -8.50 21.15
CA ILE A 206 1.18 -7.41 20.88
C ILE A 206 -0.27 -7.85 21.10
N ASN A 207 -1.14 -6.87 21.38
CA ASN A 207 -2.58 -7.04 21.34
C ASN A 207 -3.13 -6.54 20.00
N VAL A 208 -3.53 -7.46 19.11
CA VAL A 208 -4.02 -7.13 17.76
C VAL A 208 -5.34 -6.36 17.81
N GLU A 209 -6.25 -6.73 18.72
CA GLU A 209 -7.57 -6.08 18.84
C GLU A 209 -7.42 -4.60 19.22
N GLU A 210 -6.53 -4.32 20.16
CA GLU A 210 -6.21 -2.95 20.60
C GLU A 210 -5.58 -2.13 19.46
N MET A 211 -4.64 -2.73 18.72
CA MET A 211 -3.99 -2.05 17.59
C MET A 211 -4.98 -1.77 16.43
N LEU A 212 -5.90 -2.68 16.15
CA LEU A 212 -6.94 -2.47 15.15
C LEU A 212 -7.92 -1.38 15.57
N ALA A 213 -8.36 -1.38 16.85
CA ALA A 213 -9.24 -0.35 17.37
C ALA A 213 -8.60 1.06 17.32
N GLN A 214 -7.30 1.18 17.61
CA GLN A 214 -6.59 2.44 17.47
C GLN A 214 -6.56 2.95 16.04
N ARG A 215 -6.34 2.07 15.05
CA ARG A 215 -6.37 2.44 13.62
C ARG A 215 -7.73 2.95 13.14
N GLU A 216 -8.81 2.43 13.69
CA GLU A 216 -10.16 2.89 13.35
C GLU A 216 -10.42 4.29 13.92
N LEU A 217 -9.90 4.59 15.10
CA LEU A 217 -10.01 5.92 15.71
C LEU A 217 -9.19 6.99 14.98
N GLU A 218 -8.05 6.63 14.40
CA GLU A 218 -7.19 7.55 13.64
C GLU A 218 -7.73 7.88 12.23
N LYS A 219 -8.70 7.10 11.73
CA LYS A 219 -9.33 7.31 10.41
C LYS A 219 -10.58 8.20 10.44
N ASN A 220 -11.11 8.49 11.63
CA ASN A 220 -12.30 9.34 11.87
C ASN A 220 -11.87 10.73 12.35
#